data_c479409beed4e2b96f03eb682d051a88
#
_entry.id   c479409beed4e2b96f03eb682d051a88
#
_cell.length_a   1.000
_cell.length_b   1.000
_cell.length_c   1.000
_cell.angle_alpha   90.00
_cell.angle_beta   90.00
_cell.angle_gamma   90.00
#
_symmetry.space_group_name_H-M   'P 1'
#
loop_
_entity.id
_entity.type
_entity.pdbx_description
1 polymer ?
#
loop_
_entity_poly.entity_id
_entity_poly.type
_entity_poly.pdbx_seq_one_letter_code
_entity_poly.pdbx_strand_id
1 'polypeptide(L)'
;MNKSFFKNQIFRVIVSFVLIAVAHFLLLEFKLPEIYSQAQPWKIYLFIVPITFLGMLYIVKRFQKDNKSMVNTFMFYTVVKMLGSIIFLFPWFFHKDLTSKPMIIQFFAVFFPILIMETIFLVRLLSNSDEQLEKK
;
A
#
# COMPACT_ATOMS: atom_id res chain seq x y z
N MET A 1 5.35 11.78 -20.45
CA MET A 1 5.00 12.21 -19.08
C MET A 1 6.20 12.87 -18.43
N ASN A 2 5.96 13.91 -17.64
CA ASN A 2 7.03 14.70 -17.01
C ASN A 2 7.69 13.92 -15.87
N LYS A 3 9.03 13.82 -15.90
CA LYS A 3 9.80 13.13 -14.86
C LYS A 3 9.62 13.76 -13.48
N SER A 4 9.46 15.10 -13.42
CA SER A 4 9.25 15.79 -12.15
C SER A 4 7.90 15.44 -11.52
N PHE A 5 6.87 15.20 -12.33
CA PHE A 5 5.56 14.77 -11.83
C PHE A 5 5.66 13.39 -11.17
N PHE A 6 6.34 12.44 -11.81
CA PHE A 6 6.57 11.12 -11.23
C PHE A 6 7.33 11.19 -9.92
N LYS A 7 8.41 11.97 -9.92
CA LYS A 7 9.24 12.14 -8.73
C LYS A 7 8.43 12.68 -7.56
N ASN A 8 7.56 13.67 -7.83
CA ASN A 8 6.69 14.26 -6.82
C ASN A 8 5.68 13.25 -6.28
N GLN A 9 5.09 12.43 -7.16
CA GLN A 9 4.12 11.42 -6.76
C GLN A 9 4.78 10.33 -5.91
N ILE A 10 5.96 9.87 -6.30
CA ILE A 10 6.71 8.87 -5.53
C ILE A 10 7.09 9.45 -4.17
N PHE A 11 7.51 10.71 -4.11
CA PHE A 11 7.82 11.38 -2.85
C PHE A 11 6.60 11.43 -1.94
N ARG A 12 5.43 11.77 -2.47
CA ARG A 12 4.18 11.79 -1.69
C ARG A 12 3.84 10.41 -1.13
N VAL A 13 4.05 9.37 -1.93
CA VAL A 13 3.82 7.99 -1.49
C VAL A 13 4.74 7.63 -0.33
N ILE A 14 6.03 7.96 -0.45
CA ILE A 14 7.01 7.68 0.61
C ILE A 14 6.65 8.43 1.88
N VAL A 15 6.28 9.71 1.77
CA VAL A 15 5.86 10.53 2.91
C VAL A 15 4.62 9.92 3.58
N SER A 16 3.65 9.47 2.78
CA SER A 16 2.43 8.83 3.30
C SER A 16 2.77 7.55 4.07
N PHE A 17 3.68 6.72 3.54
CA PHE A 17 4.13 5.52 4.25
C PHE A 17 4.78 5.87 5.59
N VAL A 18 5.64 6.88 5.60
CA VAL A 18 6.31 7.31 6.83
C VAL A 18 5.29 7.81 7.85
N LEU A 19 4.30 8.61 7.40
CA LEU A 19 3.25 9.12 8.29
C LEU A 19 2.41 7.99 8.88
N ILE A 20 2.04 7.01 8.06
CA ILE A 20 1.28 5.84 8.52
C ILE A 20 2.10 5.07 9.55
N ALA A 21 3.38 4.82 9.27
CA ALA A 21 4.26 4.09 10.17
C ALA A 21 4.43 4.82 11.50
N VAL A 22 4.66 6.14 11.46
CA VAL A 22 4.82 6.96 12.66
C VAL A 22 3.54 6.95 13.49
N ALA A 23 2.39 7.15 12.85
CA ALA A 23 1.10 7.13 13.55
C ALA A 23 0.85 5.78 14.21
N HIS A 24 1.13 4.67 13.51
CA HIS A 24 0.99 3.33 14.03
C HIS A 24 1.90 3.11 15.25
N PHE A 25 3.16 3.51 15.11
CA PHE A 25 4.13 3.37 16.19
C PHE A 25 3.74 4.17 17.44
N LEU A 26 3.27 5.41 17.24
CA LEU A 26 2.79 6.25 18.34
C LEU A 26 1.59 5.64 19.04
N LEU A 27 0.65 5.07 18.27
CA LEU A 27 -0.51 4.38 18.84
C LEU A 27 -0.08 3.18 19.67
N LEU A 28 0.92 2.43 19.19
CA LEU A 28 1.45 1.28 19.93
C LEU A 28 2.05 1.67 21.27
N GLU A 29 2.76 2.81 21.32
CA GLU A 29 3.42 3.24 22.55
C GLU A 29 2.45 3.85 23.55
N PHE A 30 1.47 4.66 23.09
CA PHE A 30 0.70 5.52 23.98
C PHE A 30 -0.74 5.09 24.22
N LYS A 31 -1.36 4.37 23.29
CA LYS A 31 -2.79 4.06 23.37
C LYS A 31 -3.17 2.59 23.30
N LEU A 32 -2.35 1.76 22.65
CA LEU A 32 -2.67 0.36 22.47
C LEU A 32 -2.05 -0.50 23.59
N PRO A 33 -2.72 -1.61 23.98
CA PRO A 33 -2.14 -2.54 24.94
C PRO A 33 -0.83 -3.16 24.45
N GLU A 34 0.01 -3.59 25.38
CA GLU A 34 1.30 -4.21 25.07
C GLU A 34 1.19 -5.41 24.13
N ILE A 35 0.07 -6.11 24.14
CA ILE A 35 -0.14 -7.28 23.30
C ILE A 35 -0.03 -6.92 21.82
N TYR A 36 -0.37 -5.68 21.41
CA TYR A 36 -0.22 -5.24 20.03
C TYR A 36 1.26 -5.09 19.65
N SER A 37 2.09 -4.63 20.58
CA SER A 37 3.54 -4.57 20.34
C SER A 37 4.16 -5.96 20.28
N GLN A 38 3.68 -6.89 21.09
CA GLN A 38 4.15 -8.27 21.12
C GLN A 38 3.82 -9.02 19.83
N ALA A 39 2.80 -8.59 19.10
CA ALA A 39 2.40 -9.20 17.84
C ALA A 39 3.41 -8.97 16.70
N GLN A 40 4.50 -8.25 16.95
CA GLN A 40 5.57 -7.98 15.99
C GLN A 40 5.05 -7.30 14.71
N PRO A 41 4.51 -6.07 14.82
CA PRO A 41 3.92 -5.37 13.69
C PRO A 41 4.91 -5.04 12.58
N TRP A 42 6.22 -5.07 12.85
CA TRP A 42 7.26 -4.83 11.85
C TRP A 42 7.18 -5.83 10.69
N LYS A 43 6.65 -7.04 10.93
CA LYS A 43 6.46 -8.06 9.89
C LYS A 43 5.45 -7.61 8.84
N ILE A 44 4.43 -6.83 9.25
CA ILE A 44 3.45 -6.25 8.33
C ILE A 44 4.15 -5.36 7.31
N TYR A 45 5.04 -4.50 7.78
CA TYR A 45 5.78 -3.58 6.90
C TYR A 45 6.75 -4.32 6.00
N LEU A 46 7.38 -5.40 6.49
CA LEU A 46 8.24 -6.25 5.66
C LEU A 46 7.49 -6.88 4.48
N PHE A 47 6.20 -7.13 4.64
CA PHE A 47 5.37 -7.67 3.57
C PHE A 47 4.82 -6.55 2.68
N ILE A 48 4.22 -5.52 3.28
CA ILE A 48 3.48 -4.50 2.53
C ILE A 48 4.41 -3.58 1.73
N VAL A 49 5.52 -3.14 2.32
CA VAL A 49 6.41 -2.18 1.67
C VAL A 49 6.99 -2.73 0.35
N PRO A 50 7.62 -3.94 0.32
CA PRO A 50 8.14 -4.45 -0.94
C PRO A 50 7.06 -4.69 -1.99
N ILE A 51 5.92 -5.26 -1.61
CA ILE A 51 4.86 -5.57 -2.57
C ILE A 51 4.25 -4.28 -3.14
N THR A 52 4.12 -3.25 -2.32
CA THR A 52 3.61 -1.96 -2.78
C THR A 52 4.57 -1.29 -3.74
N PHE A 53 5.86 -1.25 -3.44
CA PHE A 53 6.85 -0.65 -4.33
C PHE A 53 6.95 -1.37 -5.65
N LEU A 54 7.01 -2.71 -5.63
CA LEU A 54 7.07 -3.51 -6.85
C LEU A 54 5.81 -3.31 -7.70
N GLY A 55 4.64 -3.28 -7.05
CA GLY A 55 3.37 -3.06 -7.75
C GLY A 55 3.29 -1.69 -8.39
N MET A 56 3.74 -0.64 -7.68
CA MET A 56 3.73 0.71 -8.21
C MET A 56 4.69 0.85 -9.39
N LEU A 57 5.87 0.26 -9.32
CA LEU A 57 6.82 0.26 -10.43
C LEU A 57 6.22 -0.44 -11.65
N TYR A 58 5.55 -1.57 -11.44
CA TYR A 58 4.88 -2.30 -12.52
C TYR A 58 3.78 -1.47 -13.17
N ILE A 59 2.96 -0.80 -12.36
CA ILE A 59 1.88 0.06 -12.84
C ILE A 59 2.46 1.22 -13.67
N VAL A 60 3.53 1.86 -13.20
CA VAL A 60 4.18 2.96 -13.90
C VAL A 60 4.72 2.51 -15.24
N LYS A 61 5.36 1.33 -15.30
CA LYS A 61 5.86 0.79 -16.57
C LYS A 61 4.73 0.54 -17.56
N ARG A 62 3.61 -0.03 -17.10
CA ARG A 62 2.45 -0.25 -17.95
C ARG A 62 1.83 1.06 -18.43
N PHE A 63 1.80 2.06 -17.55
CA PHE A 63 1.29 3.39 -17.90
C PHE A 63 2.09 4.02 -19.04
N GLN A 64 3.41 3.86 -19.03
CA GLN A 64 4.27 4.39 -20.08
C GLN A 64 4.04 3.71 -21.42
N LYS A 65 3.64 2.43 -21.43
CA LYS A 65 3.36 1.69 -22.65
C LYS A 65 1.96 1.94 -23.19
N ASP A 66 0.96 1.90 -22.32
CA ASP A 66 -0.45 2.04 -22.69
C ASP A 66 -1.27 2.53 -21.51
N ASN A 67 -1.81 3.75 -21.65
CA ASN A 67 -2.59 4.36 -20.58
C ASN A 67 -3.86 3.60 -20.28
N LYS A 68 -4.48 2.96 -21.28
CA LYS A 68 -5.75 2.24 -21.12
C LYS A 68 -5.60 0.96 -20.32
N SER A 69 -4.45 0.30 -20.43
CA SER A 69 -4.22 -0.96 -19.72
C SER A 69 -3.85 -0.75 -18.25
N MET A 70 -3.59 0.49 -17.83
CA MET A 70 -3.19 0.77 -16.46
C MET A 70 -4.28 0.41 -15.44
N VAL A 71 -5.53 0.72 -15.74
CA VAL A 71 -6.65 0.40 -14.85
C VAL A 71 -6.78 -1.10 -14.65
N ASN A 72 -6.72 -1.87 -15.75
CA ASN A 72 -6.76 -3.33 -15.68
C ASN A 72 -5.58 -3.89 -14.88
N THR A 73 -4.39 -3.33 -15.11
CA THR A 73 -3.18 -3.72 -14.38
C THR A 73 -3.33 -3.45 -12.89
N PHE A 74 -3.87 -2.30 -12.52
CA PHE A 74 -4.10 -1.94 -11.12
C PHE A 74 -5.11 -2.89 -10.47
N MET A 75 -6.20 -3.22 -11.16
CA MET A 75 -7.19 -4.16 -10.64
C MET A 75 -6.56 -5.54 -10.42
N PHE A 76 -5.80 -6.02 -11.39
CA PHE A 76 -5.09 -7.29 -11.26
C PHE A 76 -4.11 -7.27 -10.09
N TYR A 77 -3.35 -6.20 -9.96
CA TYR A 77 -2.40 -6.01 -8.86
C TYR A 77 -3.10 -6.03 -7.51
N THR A 78 -4.24 -5.36 -7.40
CA THR A 78 -5.02 -5.32 -6.16
C THR A 78 -5.49 -6.72 -5.76
N VAL A 79 -5.98 -7.52 -6.73
CA VAL A 79 -6.41 -8.90 -6.48
C VAL A 79 -5.23 -9.74 -6.01
N VAL A 80 -4.08 -9.65 -6.67
CA VAL A 80 -2.87 -10.39 -6.28
C VAL A 80 -2.42 -9.97 -4.87
N LYS A 81 -2.48 -8.68 -4.56
CA LYS A 81 -2.11 -8.17 -3.25
C LYS A 81 -3.04 -8.72 -2.16
N MET A 82 -4.35 -8.78 -2.44
CA MET A 82 -5.32 -9.35 -1.49
C MET A 82 -5.08 -10.83 -1.25
N LEU A 83 -4.82 -11.60 -2.31
CA LEU A 83 -4.50 -13.02 -2.18
C LEU A 83 -3.20 -13.23 -1.40
N GLY A 84 -2.18 -12.44 -1.70
CA GLY A 84 -0.93 -12.48 -0.96
C GLY A 84 -1.12 -12.13 0.52
N SER A 85 -2.00 -11.18 0.81
CA SER A 85 -2.33 -10.81 2.19
C SER A 85 -2.97 -11.96 2.96
N ILE A 86 -3.88 -12.68 2.30
CA ILE A 86 -4.52 -13.86 2.90
C ILE A 86 -3.45 -14.93 3.21
N ILE A 87 -2.56 -15.18 2.26
CA ILE A 87 -1.45 -16.14 2.45
C ILE A 87 -0.54 -15.69 3.60
N PHE A 88 -0.22 -14.39 3.66
CA PHE A 88 0.61 -13.82 4.72
C PHE A 88 -0.03 -14.00 6.10
N LEU A 89 -1.35 -13.77 6.20
CA LEU A 89 -2.08 -13.87 7.46
C LEU A 89 -2.47 -15.30 7.83
N PHE A 90 -2.29 -16.25 6.90
CA PHE A 90 -2.71 -17.64 7.09
C PHE A 90 -2.19 -18.24 8.41
N PRO A 91 -0.90 -18.11 8.78
CA PRO A 91 -0.42 -18.65 10.05
C PRO A 91 -1.16 -18.09 11.26
N TRP A 92 -1.52 -16.81 11.25
CA TRP A 92 -2.22 -16.18 12.36
C TRP A 92 -3.70 -16.55 12.43
N PHE A 93 -4.30 -16.92 11.31
CA PHE A 93 -5.68 -17.44 11.31
C PHE A 93 -5.77 -18.83 11.95
N PHE A 94 -4.75 -19.65 11.75
CA PHE A 94 -4.75 -21.03 12.25
C PHE A 94 -4.10 -21.18 13.61
N HIS A 95 -3.11 -20.39 13.95
CA HIS A 95 -2.52 -20.36 15.28
C HIS A 95 -3.31 -19.39 16.15
N LYS A 96 -4.17 -19.93 17.01
CA LYS A 96 -5.00 -19.13 17.92
C LYS A 96 -4.19 -18.69 19.15
N ASP A 97 -3.16 -17.89 18.90
CA ASP A 97 -2.37 -17.26 19.95
C ASP A 97 -3.02 -15.95 20.40
N LEU A 98 -2.63 -15.47 21.58
CA LEU A 98 -3.07 -14.18 22.09
C LEU A 98 -2.70 -13.01 21.17
N THR A 99 -1.62 -13.18 20.37
CA THR A 99 -1.14 -12.17 19.45
C THR A 99 -1.78 -12.24 18.06
N SER A 100 -2.57 -13.30 17.75
CA SER A 100 -3.14 -13.48 16.41
C SER A 100 -4.15 -12.40 16.06
N LYS A 101 -5.10 -12.13 16.96
CA LYS A 101 -6.13 -11.11 16.72
C LYS A 101 -5.52 -9.71 16.63
N PRO A 102 -4.62 -9.28 17.54
CA PRO A 102 -3.94 -7.99 17.37
C PRO A 102 -3.17 -7.86 16.07
N MET A 103 -2.51 -8.93 15.62
CA MET A 103 -1.76 -8.91 14.35
C MET A 103 -2.68 -8.68 13.16
N ILE A 104 -3.81 -9.38 13.11
CA ILE A 104 -4.79 -9.24 12.02
C ILE A 104 -5.38 -7.84 12.01
N ILE A 105 -5.76 -7.31 13.17
CA ILE A 105 -6.33 -5.97 13.29
C ILE A 105 -5.32 -4.92 12.81
N GLN A 106 -4.06 -5.00 13.24
CA GLN A 106 -3.02 -4.08 12.82
C GLN A 106 -2.75 -4.17 11.32
N PHE A 107 -2.74 -5.39 10.77
CA PHE A 107 -2.53 -5.59 9.34
C PHE A 107 -3.57 -4.82 8.53
N PHE A 108 -4.85 -4.99 8.86
CA PHE A 108 -5.91 -4.28 8.14
C PHE A 108 -5.86 -2.77 8.37
N ALA A 109 -5.50 -2.33 9.59
CA ALA A 109 -5.37 -0.92 9.90
C ALA A 109 -4.27 -0.23 9.08
N VAL A 110 -3.24 -0.97 8.67
CA VAL A 110 -2.18 -0.47 7.79
C VAL A 110 -2.55 -0.64 6.32
N PHE A 111 -3.15 -1.78 5.98
CA PHE A 111 -3.48 -2.16 4.60
C PHE A 111 -4.47 -1.19 3.96
N PHE A 112 -5.55 -0.85 4.65
CA PHE A 112 -6.60 0.01 4.07
C PHE A 112 -6.11 1.42 3.75
N PRO A 113 -5.41 2.14 4.65
CA PRO A 113 -4.87 3.45 4.29
C PRO A 113 -3.91 3.40 3.10
N ILE A 114 -3.08 2.37 3.03
CA ILE A 114 -2.14 2.19 1.91
C ILE A 114 -2.92 1.95 0.61
N LEU A 115 -3.98 1.16 0.65
CA LEU A 115 -4.82 0.91 -0.52
C LEU A 115 -5.48 2.20 -1.01
N ILE A 116 -6.00 3.02 -0.09
CA ILE A 116 -6.58 4.32 -0.44
C ILE A 116 -5.52 5.22 -1.08
N MET A 117 -4.32 5.27 -0.52
CA MET A 117 -3.22 6.05 -1.06
C MET A 117 -2.85 5.61 -2.49
N GLU A 118 -2.77 4.30 -2.73
CA GLU A 118 -2.49 3.76 -4.05
C GLU A 118 -3.56 4.16 -5.06
N THR A 119 -4.82 4.13 -4.64
CA THR A 119 -5.95 4.52 -5.49
C THR A 119 -5.87 6.00 -5.86
N ILE A 120 -5.54 6.87 -4.88
CA ILE A 120 -5.35 8.30 -5.14
C ILE A 120 -4.19 8.51 -6.11
N PHE A 121 -3.09 7.79 -5.95
CA PHE A 121 -1.94 7.85 -6.84
C PHE A 121 -2.36 7.52 -8.28
N LEU A 122 -3.11 6.43 -8.46
CA LEU A 122 -3.60 6.00 -9.77
C LEU A 122 -4.49 7.07 -10.41
N VAL A 123 -5.43 7.61 -9.64
CA VAL A 123 -6.35 8.65 -10.13
C VAL A 123 -5.57 9.88 -10.59
N ARG A 124 -4.56 10.28 -9.85
CA ARG A 124 -3.72 11.43 -10.23
C ARG A 124 -2.93 11.18 -11.52
N LEU A 125 -2.41 9.96 -11.71
CA LEU A 125 -1.73 9.60 -12.94
C LEU A 125 -2.67 9.68 -14.15
N LEU A 126 -3.89 9.16 -14.01
CA LEU A 126 -4.88 9.18 -15.07
C LEU A 126 -5.32 10.61 -15.39
N SER A 127 -5.57 11.43 -14.37
CA SER A 127 -5.99 12.80 -14.53
C SER A 127 -4.92 13.63 -15.25
N ASN A 128 -3.66 13.46 -14.88
CA ASN A 128 -2.56 14.17 -15.54
C ASN A 128 -2.40 13.74 -17.00
N SER A 129 -2.61 12.46 -17.30
CA SER A 129 -2.57 11.95 -18.66
C SER A 129 -3.66 12.57 -19.53
N ASP A 130 -4.87 12.68 -19.00
CA ASP A 130 -6.00 13.28 -19.70
C ASP A 130 -5.75 14.76 -20.00
N GLU A 131 -5.19 15.51 -19.05
CA GLU A 131 -4.83 16.92 -19.24
C GLU A 131 -3.82 17.09 -20.37
N GLN A 132 -2.81 16.21 -20.45
CA GLN A 132 -1.80 16.27 -21.49
C GLN A 132 -2.40 15.99 -22.87
N LEU A 133 -3.38 15.09 -22.95
CA LEU A 133 -4.08 14.80 -24.21
C LEU A 133 -4.92 15.99 -24.67
N GLU A 134 -5.56 16.71 -23.76
CA GLU A 134 -6.37 17.88 -24.09
C GLU A 134 -5.52 19.04 -24.62
N LYS A 135 -4.28 19.17 -24.13
CA LYS A 135 -3.36 20.24 -24.56
C LYS A 135 -2.75 19.99 -25.94
N LYS A 136 -2.87 18.80 -26.49
CA LYS A 136 -2.41 18.47 -27.85
C LYS A 136 -3.50 18.73 -28.86
#